data_19ad79f07b43f8886f5763c67c644045
#
_entry.id   19ad79f07b43f8886f5763c67c644045
#
_cell.length_a   1.000
_cell.length_b   1.000
_cell.length_c   1.000
_cell.angle_alpha   90.00
_cell.angle_beta   90.00
_cell.angle_gamma   90.00
#
_symmetry.space_group_name_H-M   'P 1'
#
loop_
_entity.id
_entity.type
_entity.pdbx_description
1 polymer ?
#
loop_
_entity_poly.entity_id
_entity_poly.type
_entity_poly.pdbx_seq_one_letter_code
_entity_poly.pdbx_strand_id
1 'polypeptide(L)'
;MEIQMSDIYCEGDLYSNDDSVTIYMTPATPLTYENNKWVYHQMPDVSQFKEDMRRQQVLHADNGVLAHLKFEFPENVKPNADMMQLLRAEGFQVGNLELYMIEATDLRQLTGPSLEIEPVTLENMADYMHVYEPLSIQFGADYIKESAQALLTHLKKASRALQPYIAYENAQPVGIMNMIETERTVELDGFAVAEEARGRGVGSRMQAFVGEMARERPVILVADAEDTAKDMYMKQGYTFVSFQYSALKELTVSVPH
;
A
#
# COMPACT_ATOMS: atom_id res chain seq x y z
N MET A 1 19.45 -4.39 13.26
CA MET A 1 19.24 -4.48 11.80
C MET A 1 18.27 -3.35 11.47
N GLU A 2 18.61 -2.48 10.54
CA GLU A 2 17.86 -1.28 10.20
C GLU A 2 16.56 -1.65 9.47
N ILE A 3 15.49 -0.91 9.71
CA ILE A 3 14.21 -1.04 8.99
C ILE A 3 14.36 -0.30 7.64
N GLN A 4 13.86 -0.91 6.56
CA GLN A 4 14.00 -0.43 5.18
C GLN A 4 12.69 -0.58 4.40
N MET A 5 12.56 0.10 3.28
CA MET A 5 11.42 -0.07 2.34
C MET A 5 11.20 -1.52 1.92
N SER A 6 12.26 -2.32 1.84
CA SER A 6 12.16 -3.75 1.53
C SER A 6 11.51 -4.59 2.65
N ASP A 7 11.30 -4.04 3.85
CA ASP A 7 10.52 -4.68 4.92
C ASP A 7 9.01 -4.51 4.72
N ILE A 8 8.58 -3.62 3.83
CA ILE A 8 7.18 -3.40 3.47
C ILE A 8 6.69 -4.55 2.59
N TYR A 9 5.54 -5.08 2.96
CA TYR A 9 4.93 -6.22 2.28
C TYR A 9 4.44 -5.85 0.88
N CYS A 10 4.71 -6.70 -0.09
CA CYS A 10 4.12 -6.62 -1.42
C CYS A 10 3.24 -7.86 -1.65
N GLU A 11 1.97 -7.66 -1.93
CA GLU A 11 1.03 -8.73 -2.26
C GLU A 11 1.26 -9.30 -3.67
N GLY A 12 1.98 -8.57 -4.51
CA GLY A 12 2.28 -8.97 -5.88
C GLY A 12 3.06 -10.27 -5.97
N ASP A 13 2.72 -11.09 -6.96
CA ASP A 13 3.47 -12.31 -7.26
C ASP A 13 4.86 -11.93 -7.81
N LEU A 14 5.90 -12.53 -7.23
CA LEU A 14 7.27 -12.33 -7.72
C LEU A 14 7.43 -13.00 -9.09
N TYR A 15 7.61 -12.18 -10.14
CA TYR A 15 7.86 -12.66 -11.49
C TYR A 15 9.36 -12.94 -11.74
N SER A 16 10.22 -12.00 -11.36
CA SER A 16 11.68 -12.16 -11.42
C SER A 16 12.38 -11.23 -10.44
N ASN A 17 13.59 -11.62 -10.05
CA ASN A 17 14.48 -10.82 -9.21
C ASN A 17 15.91 -11.04 -9.66
N ASP A 18 16.61 -9.98 -10.06
CA ASP A 18 18.01 -9.98 -10.43
C ASP A 18 18.77 -8.88 -9.68
N ASP A 19 20.05 -8.67 -9.99
CA ASP A 19 20.91 -7.68 -9.32
C ASP A 19 20.45 -6.22 -9.55
N SER A 20 19.60 -5.98 -10.54
CA SER A 20 19.19 -4.64 -10.98
C SER A 20 17.77 -4.28 -10.61
N VAL A 21 16.84 -5.25 -10.68
CA VAL A 21 15.41 -5.01 -10.57
C VAL A 21 14.65 -6.24 -10.03
N THR A 22 13.69 -5.98 -9.15
CA THR A 22 12.64 -6.95 -8.78
C THR A 22 11.37 -6.62 -9.57
N ILE A 23 10.78 -7.62 -10.21
CA ILE A 23 9.55 -7.50 -11.00
C ILE A 23 8.44 -8.25 -10.29
N TYR A 24 7.36 -7.54 -9.98
CA TYR A 24 6.10 -8.10 -9.51
C TYR A 24 5.08 -8.10 -10.65
N MET A 25 4.33 -9.20 -10.80
CA MET A 25 3.33 -9.35 -11.85
C MET A 25 2.20 -10.25 -11.37
N THR A 26 1.02 -9.69 -11.18
CA THR A 26 -0.18 -10.38 -10.72
C THR A 26 -1.34 -10.11 -11.68
N PRO A 27 -1.47 -10.90 -12.76
CA PRO A 27 -2.52 -10.70 -13.77
C PRO A 27 -3.95 -10.81 -13.21
N ALA A 28 -4.12 -11.42 -12.05
CA ALA A 28 -5.42 -11.53 -11.38
C ALA A 28 -5.93 -10.19 -10.79
N THR A 29 -5.01 -9.23 -10.56
CA THR A 29 -5.33 -7.90 -10.03
C THR A 29 -4.68 -6.80 -10.90
N PRO A 30 -5.09 -6.66 -12.18
CA PRO A 30 -4.45 -5.76 -13.14
C PRO A 30 -4.64 -4.27 -12.81
N LEU A 31 -5.64 -3.91 -12.01
CA LEU A 31 -5.91 -2.53 -11.59
C LEU A 31 -5.23 -2.18 -10.25
N THR A 32 -4.72 -3.18 -9.52
CA THR A 32 -3.91 -2.96 -8.31
C THR A 32 -2.46 -2.73 -8.73
N TYR A 33 -2.09 -1.47 -8.92
CA TYR A 33 -0.79 -1.07 -9.50
C TYR A 33 0.39 -1.53 -8.64
N GLU A 34 0.22 -1.62 -7.32
CA GLU A 34 1.24 -2.12 -6.40
C GLU A 34 1.62 -3.58 -6.62
N ASN A 35 0.71 -4.39 -7.16
CA ASN A 35 0.95 -5.79 -7.46
C ASN A 35 1.62 -6.02 -8.83
N ASN A 36 1.77 -4.96 -9.62
CA ASN A 36 2.26 -5.00 -11.01
C ASN A 36 3.28 -3.89 -11.23
N LYS A 37 4.45 -4.00 -10.58
CA LYS A 37 5.48 -2.96 -10.55
C LYS A 37 6.89 -3.53 -10.71
N TRP A 38 7.81 -2.66 -11.09
CA TRP A 38 9.23 -2.92 -11.12
C TRP A 38 9.94 -2.09 -10.05
N VAL A 39 10.76 -2.73 -9.22
CA VAL A 39 11.50 -2.08 -8.12
C VAL A 39 12.98 -2.15 -8.43
N TYR A 40 13.59 -1.01 -8.70
CA TYR A 40 15.03 -0.91 -8.99
C TYR A 40 15.86 -1.00 -7.72
N HIS A 41 16.93 -1.80 -7.78
CA HIS A 41 17.93 -1.87 -6.72
C HIS A 41 19.01 -0.78 -6.87
N GLN A 42 19.22 -0.29 -8.10
CA GLN A 42 20.11 0.80 -8.43
C GLN A 42 19.40 1.76 -9.39
N MET A 43 19.76 3.05 -9.30
CA MET A 43 19.17 4.07 -10.19
C MET A 43 19.53 3.76 -11.64
N PRO A 44 18.56 3.47 -12.52
CA PRO A 44 18.83 3.26 -13.94
C PRO A 44 19.27 4.58 -14.59
N ASP A 45 20.07 4.50 -15.63
CA ASP A 45 20.26 5.65 -16.51
C ASP A 45 19.05 5.87 -17.43
N VAL A 46 19.00 7.02 -18.10
CA VAL A 46 17.90 7.42 -18.99
C VAL A 46 17.67 6.42 -20.14
N SER A 47 18.75 5.82 -20.67
CA SER A 47 18.64 4.86 -21.77
C SER A 47 18.06 3.54 -21.29
N GLN A 48 18.53 3.04 -20.16
CA GLN A 48 18.04 1.83 -19.52
C GLN A 48 16.57 1.98 -19.15
N PHE A 49 16.19 3.10 -18.52
CA PHE A 49 14.80 3.33 -18.15
C PHE A 49 13.85 3.35 -19.37
N LYS A 50 14.27 3.96 -20.49
CA LYS A 50 13.47 3.92 -21.75
C LYS A 50 13.30 2.52 -22.30
N GLU A 51 14.31 1.69 -22.19
CA GLU A 51 14.21 0.28 -22.59
C GLU A 51 13.27 -0.48 -21.66
N ASP A 52 13.41 -0.28 -20.35
CA ASP A 52 12.58 -0.94 -19.34
C ASP A 52 11.11 -0.54 -19.42
N MET A 53 10.80 0.70 -19.76
CA MET A 53 9.43 1.11 -20.08
C MET A 53 8.81 0.26 -21.21
N ARG A 54 9.56 0.03 -22.29
CA ARG A 54 9.07 -0.80 -23.40
C ARG A 54 8.93 -2.26 -22.99
N ARG A 55 9.89 -2.79 -22.24
CA ARG A 55 9.87 -4.16 -21.72
C ARG A 55 8.68 -4.37 -20.78
N GLN A 56 8.44 -3.44 -19.85
CA GLN A 56 7.29 -3.52 -18.96
C GLN A 56 5.98 -3.44 -19.75
N GLN A 57 5.87 -2.56 -20.74
CA GLN A 57 4.67 -2.45 -21.58
C GLN A 57 4.37 -3.76 -22.33
N VAL A 58 5.38 -4.42 -22.88
CA VAL A 58 5.22 -5.71 -23.56
C VAL A 58 4.82 -6.80 -22.54
N LEU A 59 5.54 -6.88 -21.42
CA LEU A 59 5.25 -7.86 -20.37
C LEU A 59 3.82 -7.70 -19.82
N HIS A 60 3.39 -6.46 -19.59
CA HIS A 60 2.04 -6.16 -19.12
C HIS A 60 0.99 -6.56 -20.16
N ALA A 61 1.21 -6.23 -21.44
CA ALA A 61 0.29 -6.59 -22.52
C ALA A 61 0.13 -8.10 -22.67
N ASP A 62 1.23 -8.84 -22.62
CA ASP A 62 1.24 -10.31 -22.73
C ASP A 62 0.52 -11.00 -21.55
N ASN A 63 0.39 -10.30 -20.41
CA ASN A 63 -0.27 -10.78 -19.20
C ASN A 63 -1.62 -10.14 -18.90
N GLY A 64 -2.15 -9.32 -19.81
CA GLY A 64 -3.45 -8.66 -19.63
C GLY A 64 -3.48 -7.48 -18.64
N VAL A 65 -2.31 -6.99 -18.22
CA VAL A 65 -2.14 -5.83 -17.35
C VAL A 65 -1.95 -4.60 -18.24
N LEU A 66 -3.03 -3.97 -18.68
CA LEU A 66 -2.99 -2.93 -19.71
C LEU A 66 -3.12 -1.50 -19.16
N ALA A 67 -3.45 -1.34 -17.87
CA ALA A 67 -3.89 -0.06 -17.35
C ALA A 67 -2.74 0.91 -17.03
N HIS A 68 -1.51 0.42 -16.82
CA HIS A 68 -0.43 1.26 -16.29
C HIS A 68 0.98 0.74 -16.57
N LEU A 69 1.96 1.62 -16.35
CA LEU A 69 3.36 1.29 -16.07
C LEU A 69 3.71 1.84 -14.68
N LYS A 70 4.40 1.05 -13.85
CA LYS A 70 4.82 1.47 -12.51
C LYS A 70 6.24 1.03 -12.20
N PHE A 71 7.04 1.99 -11.75
CA PHE A 71 8.43 1.81 -11.34
C PHE A 71 8.64 2.41 -9.95
N GLU A 72 9.44 1.75 -9.14
CA GLU A 72 9.96 2.29 -7.88
C GLU A 72 11.48 2.39 -7.98
N PHE A 73 12.01 3.54 -7.54
CA PHE A 73 13.44 3.82 -7.55
C PHE A 73 14.09 3.35 -6.24
N PRO A 74 15.44 3.27 -6.18
CA PRO A 74 16.11 2.84 -4.96
C PRO A 74 15.77 3.72 -3.75
N GLU A 75 15.67 3.08 -2.61
CA GLU A 75 15.44 3.73 -1.32
C GLU A 75 16.49 4.80 -1.03
N ASN A 76 16.06 5.95 -0.52
CA ASN A 76 16.90 7.13 -0.21
C ASN A 76 17.65 7.73 -1.40
N VAL A 77 17.22 7.41 -2.64
CA VAL A 77 17.83 7.96 -3.86
C VAL A 77 16.80 8.75 -4.65
N LYS A 78 17.04 10.05 -4.81
CA LYS A 78 16.19 10.90 -5.65
C LYS A 78 16.62 10.79 -7.11
N PRO A 79 15.66 10.61 -8.07
CA PRO A 79 15.95 10.70 -9.49
C PRO A 79 16.62 12.04 -9.84
N ASN A 80 17.68 11.99 -10.66
CA ASN A 80 18.38 13.19 -11.10
C ASN A 80 17.56 14.04 -12.09
N ALA A 81 18.06 15.22 -12.45
CA ALA A 81 17.34 16.17 -13.31
C ALA A 81 16.96 15.58 -14.67
N ASP A 82 17.83 14.80 -15.29
CA ASP A 82 17.59 14.18 -16.61
C ASP A 82 16.50 13.11 -16.52
N MET A 83 16.51 12.29 -15.48
CA MET A 83 15.45 11.29 -15.21
C MET A 83 14.13 12.00 -14.92
N MET A 84 14.10 13.03 -14.08
CA MET A 84 12.90 13.79 -13.79
C MET A 84 12.32 14.48 -15.04
N GLN A 85 13.18 14.97 -15.93
CA GLN A 85 12.75 15.52 -17.22
C GLN A 85 12.14 14.45 -18.12
N LEU A 86 12.75 13.27 -18.20
CA LEU A 86 12.23 12.14 -18.94
C LEU A 86 10.87 11.70 -18.41
N LEU A 87 10.73 11.50 -17.11
CA LEU A 87 9.46 11.06 -16.49
C LEU A 87 8.33 12.03 -16.83
N ARG A 88 8.57 13.33 -16.74
CA ARG A 88 7.57 14.36 -17.12
C ARG A 88 7.24 14.32 -18.61
N ALA A 89 8.26 14.19 -19.48
CA ALA A 89 8.08 14.16 -20.93
C ALA A 89 7.28 12.92 -21.39
N GLU A 90 7.45 11.79 -20.68
CA GLU A 90 6.74 10.54 -20.94
C GLU A 90 5.35 10.50 -20.26
N GLY A 91 4.98 11.51 -19.46
CA GLY A 91 3.69 11.61 -18.80
C GLY A 91 3.56 10.77 -17.53
N PHE A 92 4.66 10.45 -16.85
CA PHE A 92 4.62 9.83 -15.55
C PHE A 92 4.24 10.82 -14.44
N GLN A 93 3.39 10.38 -13.54
CA GLN A 93 3.20 10.98 -12.23
C GLN A 93 4.32 10.45 -11.32
N VAL A 94 5.03 11.36 -10.67
CA VAL A 94 6.12 11.00 -9.74
C VAL A 94 5.60 11.13 -8.32
N GLY A 95 5.57 10.03 -7.59
CA GLY A 95 5.24 9.98 -6.16
C GLY A 95 6.49 9.90 -5.30
N ASN A 96 6.33 10.19 -4.03
CA ASN A 96 7.36 9.99 -3.00
C ASN A 96 6.71 9.30 -1.80
N LEU A 97 7.10 8.07 -1.55
CA LEU A 97 6.63 7.26 -0.43
C LEU A 97 7.61 7.44 0.74
N GLU A 98 7.09 7.65 1.92
CA GLU A 98 7.86 7.81 3.15
C GLU A 98 7.56 6.65 4.11
N LEU A 99 8.60 5.96 4.57
CA LEU A 99 8.53 4.92 5.57
C LEU A 99 8.62 5.53 6.96
N TYR A 100 7.68 5.15 7.81
CA TYR A 100 7.59 5.58 9.20
C TYR A 100 7.60 4.39 10.14
N MET A 101 8.10 4.61 11.35
CA MET A 101 8.17 3.63 12.42
C MET A 101 7.74 4.23 13.75
N ILE A 102 7.11 3.41 14.61
CA ILE A 102 6.83 3.72 16.01
C ILE A 102 7.03 2.47 16.88
N GLU A 103 7.44 2.66 18.12
CA GLU A 103 7.48 1.55 19.08
C GLU A 103 6.04 1.13 19.48
N ALA A 104 5.79 -0.17 19.56
CA ALA A 104 4.48 -0.69 19.96
C ALA A 104 4.03 -0.16 21.34
N THR A 105 4.99 0.07 22.25
CA THR A 105 4.72 0.64 23.58
C THR A 105 4.10 2.03 23.51
N ASP A 106 4.51 2.84 22.53
CA ASP A 106 4.00 4.21 22.36
C ASP A 106 2.60 4.20 21.74
N LEU A 107 2.34 3.31 20.78
CA LEU A 107 1.00 3.12 20.22
C LEU A 107 -0.01 2.71 21.28
N ARG A 108 0.37 1.84 22.22
CA ARG A 108 -0.50 1.41 23.34
C ARG A 108 -0.94 2.55 24.26
N GLN A 109 -0.28 3.71 24.22
CA GLN A 109 -0.66 4.88 25.01
C GLN A 109 -1.77 5.72 24.32
N LEU A 110 -2.04 5.47 23.06
CA LEU A 110 -3.10 6.18 22.33
C LEU A 110 -4.47 5.80 22.90
N THR A 111 -5.33 6.80 23.04
CA THR A 111 -6.67 6.65 23.63
C THR A 111 -7.75 6.98 22.62
N GLY A 112 -8.93 6.41 22.83
CA GLY A 112 -10.09 6.63 21.97
C GLY A 112 -11.35 5.97 22.55
N PRO A 113 -12.44 5.90 21.77
CA PRO A 113 -13.67 5.24 22.16
C PRO A 113 -13.47 3.73 22.36
N SER A 114 -14.43 3.10 23.02
CA SER A 114 -14.47 1.63 23.05
C SER A 114 -14.84 1.11 21.67
N LEU A 115 -13.98 0.28 21.09
CA LEU A 115 -14.20 -0.37 19.79
C LEU A 115 -14.12 -1.87 19.95
N GLU A 116 -14.97 -2.58 19.21
CA GLU A 116 -14.80 -4.00 18.93
C GLU A 116 -14.00 -4.11 17.63
N ILE A 117 -12.81 -4.71 17.70
CA ILE A 117 -11.91 -4.84 16.55
C ILE A 117 -11.65 -6.32 16.32
N GLU A 118 -12.03 -6.82 15.16
CA GLU A 118 -11.93 -8.24 14.84
C GLU A 118 -11.36 -8.50 13.45
N PRO A 119 -10.80 -9.71 13.22
CA PRO A 119 -10.36 -10.11 11.89
C PRO A 119 -11.53 -10.14 10.91
N VAL A 120 -11.25 -9.72 9.67
CA VAL A 120 -12.22 -9.88 8.58
C VAL A 120 -12.31 -11.36 8.20
N THR A 121 -13.54 -11.81 8.05
CA THR A 121 -13.95 -13.18 7.67
C THR A 121 -14.93 -13.10 6.50
N LEU A 122 -15.36 -14.24 5.98
CA LEU A 122 -16.42 -14.28 4.96
C LEU A 122 -17.77 -13.77 5.48
N GLU A 123 -18.01 -13.80 6.80
CA GLU A 123 -19.27 -13.39 7.41
C GLU A 123 -19.39 -11.87 7.53
N ASN A 124 -18.27 -11.17 7.85
CA ASN A 124 -18.24 -9.71 8.00
C ASN A 124 -17.55 -8.95 6.85
N MET A 125 -17.22 -9.65 5.76
CA MET A 125 -16.62 -9.02 4.56
C MET A 125 -17.48 -7.88 3.98
N ALA A 126 -18.81 -8.00 4.06
CA ALA A 126 -19.71 -6.97 3.57
C ALA A 126 -19.56 -5.65 4.37
N ASP A 127 -19.38 -5.74 5.68
CA ASP A 127 -19.16 -4.59 6.55
C ASP A 127 -17.80 -3.92 6.27
N TYR A 128 -16.76 -4.74 6.00
CA TYR A 128 -15.46 -4.22 5.55
C TYR A 128 -15.60 -3.43 4.25
N MET A 129 -16.27 -4.01 3.24
CA MET A 129 -16.49 -3.34 1.95
C MET A 129 -17.36 -2.09 2.10
N HIS A 130 -18.30 -2.05 3.02
CA HIS A 130 -19.10 -0.86 3.32
C HIS A 130 -18.22 0.35 3.72
N VAL A 131 -17.15 0.13 4.48
CA VAL A 131 -16.16 1.18 4.83
C VAL A 131 -15.21 1.45 3.67
N TYR A 132 -14.78 0.41 2.94
CA TYR A 132 -13.78 0.49 1.88
C TYR A 132 -14.27 1.23 0.63
N GLU A 133 -15.49 0.90 0.15
CA GLU A 133 -16.01 1.40 -1.13
C GLU A 133 -16.06 2.94 -1.22
N PRO A 134 -16.60 3.69 -0.23
CA PRO A 134 -16.63 5.14 -0.31
C PRO A 134 -15.23 5.78 -0.41
N LEU A 135 -14.23 5.16 0.20
CA LEU A 135 -12.84 5.63 0.20
C LEU A 135 -12.14 5.37 -1.13
N SER A 136 -12.62 4.38 -1.88
CA SER A 136 -12.03 3.91 -3.13
C SER A 136 -12.79 4.34 -4.38
N ILE A 137 -13.89 5.08 -4.24
CA ILE A 137 -14.78 5.47 -5.34
C ILE A 137 -14.06 6.24 -6.46
N GLN A 138 -13.03 6.99 -6.12
CA GLN A 138 -12.21 7.76 -7.06
C GLN A 138 -11.44 6.87 -8.06
N PHE A 139 -11.19 5.60 -7.72
CA PHE A 139 -10.49 4.63 -8.58
C PHE A 139 -11.43 3.88 -9.53
N GLY A 140 -12.75 4.09 -9.40
CA GLY A 140 -13.76 3.52 -10.28
C GLY A 140 -14.31 2.18 -9.84
N ALA A 141 -15.47 1.83 -10.40
CA ALA A 141 -16.23 0.62 -10.03
C ALA A 141 -15.50 -0.69 -10.32
N ASP A 142 -14.71 -0.75 -11.39
CA ASP A 142 -13.97 -1.96 -11.76
C ASP A 142 -12.85 -2.24 -10.76
N TYR A 143 -12.17 -1.20 -10.26
CA TYR A 143 -11.18 -1.34 -9.19
C TYR A 143 -11.82 -1.85 -7.90
N ILE A 144 -12.96 -1.29 -7.48
CA ILE A 144 -13.70 -1.75 -6.29
C ILE A 144 -14.09 -3.22 -6.42
N LYS A 145 -14.58 -3.62 -7.59
CA LYS A 145 -14.94 -5.02 -7.88
C LYS A 145 -13.73 -5.95 -7.84
N GLU A 146 -12.60 -5.53 -8.41
CA GLU A 146 -11.33 -6.27 -8.35
C GLU A 146 -10.89 -6.43 -6.89
N SER A 147 -10.90 -5.35 -6.11
CA SER A 147 -10.52 -5.37 -4.68
C SER A 147 -11.41 -6.30 -3.86
N ALA A 148 -12.72 -6.28 -4.09
CA ALA A 148 -13.65 -7.20 -3.42
C ALA A 148 -13.37 -8.67 -3.78
N GLN A 149 -13.06 -8.96 -5.05
CA GLN A 149 -12.71 -10.31 -5.49
C GLN A 149 -11.35 -10.76 -4.94
N ALA A 150 -10.37 -9.86 -4.87
CA ALA A 150 -9.08 -10.12 -4.26
C ALA A 150 -9.23 -10.43 -2.77
N LEU A 151 -9.98 -9.62 -2.03
CA LEU A 151 -10.30 -9.87 -0.61
C LEU A 151 -10.99 -11.22 -0.41
N LEU A 152 -12.02 -11.53 -1.21
CA LEU A 152 -12.71 -12.81 -1.14
C LEU A 152 -11.74 -14.00 -1.37
N THR A 153 -10.83 -13.86 -2.32
CA THR A 153 -9.82 -14.88 -2.62
C THR A 153 -8.82 -15.00 -1.49
N HIS A 154 -8.39 -13.86 -0.94
CA HIS A 154 -7.50 -13.79 0.20
C HIS A 154 -8.11 -14.47 1.44
N LEU A 155 -9.38 -14.19 1.76
CA LEU A 155 -10.07 -14.76 2.92
C LEU A 155 -10.24 -16.29 2.85
N LYS A 156 -10.18 -16.88 1.65
CA LYS A 156 -10.25 -18.33 1.45
C LYS A 156 -8.91 -19.04 1.62
N LYS A 157 -7.79 -18.32 1.70
CA LYS A 157 -6.46 -18.92 1.91
C LYS A 157 -6.33 -19.40 3.36
N ALA A 158 -5.74 -20.59 3.55
CA ALA A 158 -5.53 -21.19 4.89
C ALA A 158 -4.43 -20.47 5.70
N SER A 159 -3.44 -19.89 5.02
CA SER A 159 -2.36 -19.12 5.65
C SER A 159 -2.12 -17.84 4.86
N ARG A 160 -1.91 -16.74 5.55
CA ARG A 160 -1.73 -15.40 4.97
C ARG A 160 -0.82 -14.57 5.87
N ALA A 161 0.07 -13.83 5.24
CA ALA A 161 0.92 -12.85 5.94
C ALA A 161 0.12 -11.61 6.36
N LEU A 162 -0.77 -11.15 5.46
CA LEU A 162 -1.67 -10.02 5.67
C LEU A 162 -2.97 -10.50 6.33
N GLN A 163 -3.38 -9.84 7.41
CA GLN A 163 -4.68 -10.02 8.05
C GLN A 163 -5.47 -8.72 8.05
N PRO A 164 -6.57 -8.64 7.30
CA PRO A 164 -7.47 -7.49 7.38
C PRO A 164 -8.28 -7.52 8.68
N TYR A 165 -8.51 -6.33 9.23
CA TYR A 165 -9.31 -6.09 10.43
C TYR A 165 -10.39 -5.05 10.16
N ILE A 166 -11.49 -5.17 10.90
CA ILE A 166 -12.59 -4.21 10.93
C ILE A 166 -12.84 -3.76 12.36
N ALA A 167 -13.15 -2.49 12.53
CA ALA A 167 -13.48 -1.88 13.81
C ALA A 167 -14.95 -1.45 13.83
N TYR A 168 -15.64 -1.83 14.91
CA TYR A 168 -17.01 -1.44 15.17
C TYR A 168 -17.13 -0.53 16.39
N GLU A 169 -18.00 0.47 16.29
CA GLU A 169 -18.48 1.28 17.41
C GLU A 169 -20.01 1.11 17.50
N ASN A 170 -20.52 0.61 18.62
CA ASN A 170 -21.97 0.33 18.80
C ASN A 170 -22.55 -0.52 17.66
N ALA A 171 -21.86 -1.59 17.28
CA ALA A 171 -22.19 -2.49 16.18
C ALA A 171 -22.28 -1.85 14.79
N GLN A 172 -21.72 -0.66 14.60
CA GLN A 172 -21.58 -0.02 13.29
C GLN A 172 -20.11 -0.08 12.84
N PRO A 173 -19.82 -0.48 11.59
CA PRO A 173 -18.45 -0.49 11.08
C PRO A 173 -17.94 0.93 10.91
N VAL A 174 -16.82 1.26 11.54
CA VAL A 174 -16.28 2.63 11.60
C VAL A 174 -14.84 2.75 11.10
N GLY A 175 -14.16 1.63 10.85
CA GLY A 175 -12.80 1.66 10.35
C GLY A 175 -12.30 0.31 9.91
N ILE A 176 -11.29 0.33 9.06
CA ILE A 176 -10.63 -0.86 8.50
C ILE A 176 -9.12 -0.68 8.53
N MET A 177 -8.40 -1.77 8.55
CA MET A 177 -6.93 -1.80 8.45
C MET A 177 -6.45 -3.19 8.07
N ASN A 178 -5.27 -3.25 7.48
CA ASN A 178 -4.51 -4.47 7.29
C ASN A 178 -3.35 -4.51 8.28
N MET A 179 -3.08 -5.68 8.85
CA MET A 179 -1.88 -5.92 9.64
C MET A 179 -1.07 -7.01 8.97
N ILE A 180 0.21 -6.75 8.76
CA ILE A 180 1.15 -7.74 8.26
C ILE A 180 2.19 -7.99 9.36
N GLU A 181 2.21 -9.23 9.85
CA GLU A 181 3.10 -9.63 10.94
C GLU A 181 4.31 -10.38 10.40
N THR A 182 5.50 -9.90 10.73
CA THR A 182 6.77 -10.60 10.53
C THR A 182 7.41 -10.93 11.87
N GLU A 183 8.54 -11.61 11.87
CA GLU A 183 9.33 -11.81 13.10
C GLU A 183 9.88 -10.48 13.66
N ARG A 184 10.08 -9.47 12.80
CA ARG A 184 10.77 -8.22 13.11
C ARG A 184 9.85 -7.04 13.36
N THR A 185 8.78 -6.96 12.59
CA THR A 185 7.90 -5.78 12.49
C THR A 185 6.43 -6.19 12.43
N VAL A 186 5.57 -5.23 12.70
CA VAL A 186 4.16 -5.27 12.30
C VAL A 186 3.93 -4.09 11.37
N GLU A 187 3.46 -4.35 10.16
CA GLU A 187 3.10 -3.30 9.22
C GLU A 187 1.61 -2.98 9.35
N LEU A 188 1.29 -1.70 9.39
CA LEU A 188 -0.06 -1.16 9.32
C LEU A 188 -0.29 -0.62 7.92
N ASP A 189 -1.15 -1.27 7.17
CA ASP A 189 -1.51 -0.91 5.80
C ASP A 189 -3.02 -0.71 5.65
N GLY A 190 -3.47 -0.04 4.57
CA GLY A 190 -4.87 0.14 4.25
C GLY A 190 -5.70 0.76 5.40
N PHE A 191 -5.05 1.55 6.26
CA PHE A 191 -5.67 2.13 7.45
C PHE A 191 -6.65 3.25 7.09
N ALA A 192 -7.90 3.04 7.44
CA ALA A 192 -8.93 4.03 7.14
C ALA A 192 -10.02 4.09 8.23
N VAL A 193 -10.55 5.29 8.44
CA VAL A 193 -11.70 5.56 9.32
C VAL A 193 -12.82 6.13 8.46
N ALA A 194 -14.02 5.59 8.60
CA ALA A 194 -15.23 6.07 7.94
C ALA A 194 -15.42 7.57 8.21
N GLU A 195 -15.85 8.33 7.20
CA GLU A 195 -15.87 9.80 7.24
C GLU A 195 -16.65 10.33 8.45
N GLU A 196 -17.80 9.75 8.74
CA GLU A 196 -18.68 10.11 9.85
C GLU A 196 -18.09 9.77 11.24
N ALA A 197 -17.06 8.91 11.28
CA ALA A 197 -16.37 8.50 12.50
C ALA A 197 -15.05 9.26 12.77
N ARG A 198 -14.62 10.12 11.83
CA ARG A 198 -13.38 10.89 11.97
C ARG A 198 -13.46 11.92 13.08
N GLY A 199 -12.30 12.32 13.61
CA GLY A 199 -12.18 13.34 14.65
C GLY A 199 -12.64 12.93 16.05
N ARG A 200 -13.06 11.67 16.25
CA ARG A 200 -13.57 11.13 17.53
C ARG A 200 -12.59 10.20 18.26
N GLY A 201 -11.35 10.11 17.76
CA GLY A 201 -10.33 9.23 18.36
C GLY A 201 -10.41 7.76 17.91
N VAL A 202 -11.30 7.42 16.96
CA VAL A 202 -11.42 6.05 16.40
C VAL A 202 -10.09 5.56 15.87
N GLY A 203 -9.42 6.35 15.01
CA GLY A 203 -8.12 5.98 14.46
C GLY A 203 -7.03 5.77 15.53
N SER A 204 -7.01 6.59 16.57
CA SER A 204 -6.06 6.41 17.69
C SER A 204 -6.31 5.10 18.44
N ARG A 205 -7.58 4.74 18.68
CA ARG A 205 -7.90 3.45 19.34
C ARG A 205 -7.57 2.25 18.45
N MET A 206 -7.80 2.34 17.13
CA MET A 206 -7.38 1.30 16.19
C MET A 206 -5.86 1.09 16.21
N GLN A 207 -5.09 2.19 16.22
CA GLN A 207 -3.63 2.08 16.29
C GLN A 207 -3.15 1.58 17.65
N ALA A 208 -3.82 1.90 18.76
CA ALA A 208 -3.53 1.30 20.06
C ALA A 208 -3.69 -0.22 20.01
N PHE A 209 -4.74 -0.73 19.36
CA PHE A 209 -4.93 -2.17 19.13
C PHE A 209 -3.77 -2.79 18.33
N VAL A 210 -3.27 -2.10 17.27
CA VAL A 210 -2.07 -2.55 16.55
C VAL A 210 -0.87 -2.67 17.48
N GLY A 211 -0.66 -1.69 18.39
CA GLY A 211 0.38 -1.73 19.40
C GLY A 211 0.23 -2.87 20.40
N GLU A 212 -1.01 -3.25 20.78
CA GLU A 212 -1.31 -4.42 21.60
C GLU A 212 -0.89 -5.72 20.89
N MET A 213 -1.25 -5.86 19.61
CA MET A 213 -0.95 -7.03 18.78
C MET A 213 0.53 -7.13 18.42
N ALA A 214 1.20 -6.02 18.21
CA ALA A 214 2.62 -5.98 17.85
C ALA A 214 3.54 -6.45 19.00
N ARG A 215 3.07 -6.42 20.24
CA ARG A 215 3.83 -6.77 21.45
C ARG A 215 5.07 -5.85 21.60
N GLU A 216 6.27 -6.38 21.36
CA GLU A 216 7.54 -5.64 21.49
C GLU A 216 8.15 -5.30 20.11
N ARG A 217 7.47 -5.66 19.00
CA ARG A 217 7.94 -5.35 17.65
C ARG A 217 7.57 -3.92 17.29
N PRO A 218 8.45 -3.18 16.61
CA PRO A 218 8.08 -1.88 16.06
C PRO A 218 6.97 -2.02 15.02
N VAL A 219 6.12 -0.99 14.95
CA VAL A 219 5.07 -0.86 13.94
C VAL A 219 5.57 0.06 12.85
N ILE A 220 5.44 -0.38 11.60
CA ILE A 220 5.86 0.36 10.40
C ILE A 220 4.67 0.65 9.50
N LEU A 221 4.77 1.71 8.73
CA LEU A 221 3.81 2.05 7.68
C LEU A 221 4.47 2.90 6.59
N VAL A 222 3.86 2.91 5.43
CA VAL A 222 4.21 3.83 4.33
C VAL A 222 3.09 4.84 4.13
N ALA A 223 3.48 6.09 3.93
CA ALA A 223 2.56 7.18 3.57
C ALA A 223 3.09 7.94 2.36
N ASP A 224 2.19 8.52 1.58
CA ASP A 224 2.58 9.46 0.53
C ASP A 224 3.09 10.76 1.19
N ALA A 225 4.26 11.23 0.74
CA ALA A 225 4.88 12.46 1.26
C ALA A 225 4.03 13.72 1.03
N GLU A 226 3.13 13.70 0.05
CA GLU A 226 2.21 14.80 -0.25
C GLU A 226 0.86 14.68 0.51
N ASP A 227 0.59 13.51 1.14
CA ASP A 227 -0.64 13.32 1.92
C ASP A 227 -0.55 13.99 3.30
N THR A 228 -1.67 14.54 3.75
CA THR A 228 -1.84 15.08 5.10
C THR A 228 -1.82 14.01 6.19
N ALA A 229 -1.99 12.74 5.85
CA ALA A 229 -1.94 11.62 6.79
C ALA A 229 -0.59 11.53 7.52
N LYS A 230 0.52 11.90 6.89
CA LYS A 230 1.84 11.95 7.54
C LYS A 230 1.87 12.85 8.77
N ASP A 231 1.20 14.01 8.71
CA ASP A 231 1.14 14.94 9.85
C ASP A 231 0.42 14.30 11.06
N MET A 232 -0.57 13.47 10.80
CA MET A 232 -1.25 12.70 11.84
C MET A 232 -0.30 11.67 12.46
N TYR A 233 0.41 10.90 11.65
CA TYR A 233 1.36 9.89 12.13
C TYR A 233 2.49 10.52 12.95
N MET A 234 3.08 11.61 12.47
CA MET A 234 4.12 12.33 13.23
C MET A 234 3.61 12.86 14.58
N LYS A 235 2.37 13.39 14.64
CA LYS A 235 1.73 13.82 15.90
C LYS A 235 1.47 12.67 16.87
N GLN A 236 1.31 11.45 16.35
CA GLN A 236 1.13 10.25 17.16
C GLN A 236 2.44 9.64 17.64
N GLY A 237 3.59 10.17 17.21
CA GLY A 237 4.91 9.73 17.64
C GLY A 237 5.67 8.86 16.64
N TYR A 238 5.13 8.65 15.44
CA TYR A 238 5.89 7.99 14.38
C TYR A 238 7.10 8.82 13.99
N THR A 239 8.20 8.14 13.71
CA THR A 239 9.45 8.72 13.24
C THR A 239 9.70 8.33 11.80
N PHE A 240 10.16 9.29 11.01
CA PHE A 240 10.58 9.05 9.63
C PHE A 240 11.82 8.13 9.60
N VAL A 241 11.81 7.14 8.71
CA VAL A 241 12.92 6.19 8.50
C VAL A 241 13.62 6.45 7.18
N SER A 242 12.89 6.37 6.07
CA SER A 242 13.43 6.50 4.73
C SER A 242 12.35 6.94 3.74
N PHE A 243 12.76 7.15 2.49
CA PHE A 243 11.84 7.47 1.40
C PHE A 243 12.16 6.67 0.14
N GLN A 244 11.16 6.55 -0.73
CA GLN A 244 11.31 5.93 -2.04
C GLN A 244 10.49 6.67 -3.08
N TYR A 245 11.12 7.07 -4.18
CA TYR A 245 10.40 7.66 -5.31
C TYR A 245 9.75 6.58 -6.16
N SER A 246 8.55 6.89 -6.67
CA SER A 246 7.83 6.06 -7.63
C SER A 246 7.49 6.84 -8.89
N ALA A 247 7.28 6.15 -9.98
CA ALA A 247 6.81 6.69 -11.23
C ALA A 247 5.65 5.84 -11.74
N LEU A 248 4.46 6.44 -11.86
CA LEU A 248 3.24 5.82 -12.35
C LEU A 248 2.79 6.50 -13.64
N LYS A 249 2.52 5.72 -14.68
CA LYS A 249 1.88 6.18 -15.91
C LYS A 249 0.64 5.34 -16.19
N GLU A 250 -0.52 5.94 -16.09
CA GLU A 250 -1.76 5.31 -16.53
C GLU A 250 -1.81 5.29 -18.06
N LEU A 251 -2.19 4.15 -18.61
CA LEU A 251 -2.31 3.95 -20.04
C LEU A 251 -3.78 4.05 -20.44
N THR A 252 -4.05 4.89 -21.43
CA THR A 252 -5.39 4.97 -22.01
C THR A 252 -5.64 3.70 -22.83
N VAL A 253 -6.45 2.80 -22.31
CA VAL A 253 -6.90 1.63 -23.07
C VAL A 253 -7.91 2.13 -24.09
N SER A 254 -7.48 2.29 -25.34
CA SER A 254 -8.44 2.50 -26.45
C SER A 254 -9.20 1.19 -26.62
N VAL A 255 -10.43 1.12 -26.12
CA VAL A 255 -11.34 0.02 -26.44
C VAL A 255 -11.65 0.15 -27.94
N PRO A 256 -11.29 -0.82 -28.79
CA PRO A 256 -11.74 -0.81 -30.18
C PRO A 256 -13.27 -0.91 -30.18
N HIS A 257 -13.92 0.03 -30.83
CA HIS A 257 -15.38 0.01 -31.08
C HIS A 257 -15.76 -1.11 -32.02
#